data_d5809fbab83b5689607b7e2a4f027f00
#
_entry.id   d5809fbab83b5689607b7e2a4f027f00
#
_cell.length_a   1.000
_cell.length_b   1.000
_cell.length_c   1.000
_cell.angle_alpha   90.00
_cell.angle_beta   90.00
_cell.angle_gamma   90.00
#
_symmetry.space_group_name_H-M   'P 1'
#
loop_
_entity.id
_entity.type
_entity.pdbx_description
1 polymer ?
#
loop_
_entity_poly.entity_id
_entity_poly.type
_entity_poly.pdbx_seq_one_letter_code
_entity_poly.pdbx_strand_id
1 'polypeptide(L)'
;MIPADQFYYYKSAAGREIDLIFEVDNTVYAVEIKATKRPGPKDFQNLKQFEDGLKRPIKRILFYPGEEYDTVDGIRLIPIGALHRGK
;
A
#
# COMPACT_ATOMS: atom_id res chain seq x y z
N MET A 1 2.34 -17.12 1.32
CA MET A 1 3.07 -16.52 0.19
C MET A 1 2.12 -16.20 -0.95
N ILE A 2 2.31 -15.09 -1.61
CA ILE A 2 1.46 -14.64 -2.70
C ILE A 2 2.05 -15.13 -4.02
N PRO A 3 1.25 -15.83 -4.84
CA PRO A 3 1.76 -16.28 -6.13
C PRO A 3 2.20 -15.12 -7.02
N ALA A 4 3.28 -15.31 -7.75
CA ALA A 4 3.83 -14.25 -8.58
C ALA A 4 2.87 -13.78 -9.67
N ASP A 5 2.01 -14.66 -10.14
CA ASP A 5 1.06 -14.30 -11.20
C ASP A 5 -0.07 -13.41 -10.71
N GLN A 6 -0.14 -13.14 -9.41
CA GLN A 6 -1.12 -12.22 -8.85
C GLN A 6 -0.55 -10.83 -8.64
N PHE A 7 0.72 -10.61 -8.95
CA PHE A 7 1.35 -9.30 -8.85
C PHE A 7 1.19 -8.54 -10.16
N TYR A 8 0.92 -7.27 -10.09
CA TYR A 8 0.93 -6.42 -11.26
C TYR A 8 1.15 -4.97 -10.83
N TYR A 9 1.66 -4.19 -11.77
CA TYR A 9 1.87 -2.78 -11.56
C TYR A 9 0.62 -1.99 -11.90
N TYR A 10 0.38 -0.95 -11.16
CA TYR A 10 -0.69 -0.02 -11.47
C TYR A 10 -0.14 1.39 -11.57
N LYS A 11 -0.47 2.07 -12.67
CA LYS A 11 -0.13 3.47 -12.86
C LYS A 11 -1.39 4.15 -13.40
N SER A 12 -1.92 5.12 -12.66
CA SER A 12 -3.13 5.78 -13.07
C SER A 12 -2.88 6.73 -14.24
N ALA A 13 -3.94 7.02 -14.98
CA ALA A 13 -3.85 7.95 -16.10
C ALA A 13 -3.51 9.36 -15.64
N ALA A 14 -3.75 9.66 -14.37
CA ALA A 14 -3.44 10.98 -13.81
C ALA A 14 -1.99 11.08 -13.33
N GLY A 15 -1.17 10.09 -13.62
CA GLY A 15 0.22 10.10 -13.21
C GLY A 15 0.48 9.64 -11.80
N ARG A 16 -0.54 9.17 -11.11
CA ARG A 16 -0.37 8.62 -9.78
C ARG A 16 0.18 7.22 -9.87
N GLU A 17 1.08 6.88 -8.97
CA GLU A 17 1.71 5.58 -8.98
C GLU A 17 1.50 4.91 -7.63
N ILE A 18 1.16 3.64 -7.69
CA ILE A 18 1.15 2.75 -6.54
C ILE A 18 2.27 1.78 -6.75
N ASP A 19 3.14 1.63 -5.76
CA ASP A 19 4.35 0.83 -5.94
C ASP A 19 4.06 -0.63 -6.24
N LEU A 20 3.01 -1.17 -5.64
CA LEU A 20 2.69 -2.57 -5.81
C LEU A 20 1.20 -2.79 -5.64
N ILE A 21 0.60 -3.54 -6.55
CA ILE A 21 -0.78 -3.95 -6.43
C ILE A 21 -0.86 -5.45 -6.66
N PHE A 22 -1.56 -6.15 -5.80
CA PHE A 22 -1.77 -7.56 -5.97
C PHE A 22 -3.12 -7.96 -5.38
N GLU A 23 -3.57 -9.14 -5.75
CA GLU A 23 -4.86 -9.65 -5.34
C GLU A 23 -4.69 -10.98 -4.60
N VAL A 24 -5.41 -11.13 -3.50
CA VAL A 24 -5.48 -12.38 -2.75
C VAL A 24 -6.94 -12.57 -2.35
N ASP A 25 -7.53 -13.70 -2.76
CA ASP A 25 -8.90 -14.05 -2.35
C ASP A 25 -9.88 -12.92 -2.59
N ASN A 26 -9.84 -12.36 -3.79
CA ASN A 26 -10.75 -11.30 -4.21
C ASN A 26 -10.58 -10.00 -3.44
N THR A 27 -9.48 -9.85 -2.73
CA THR A 27 -9.14 -8.59 -2.06
C THR A 27 -7.93 -7.99 -2.75
N VAL A 28 -8.02 -6.71 -3.07
CA VAL A 28 -6.93 -5.99 -3.73
C VAL A 28 -6.09 -5.31 -2.66
N TYR A 29 -4.78 -5.49 -2.76
CA TYR A 29 -3.83 -4.82 -1.87
C TYR A 29 -3.08 -3.78 -2.66
N ALA A 30 -3.17 -2.53 -2.21
CA ALA A 30 -2.44 -1.42 -2.81
C ALA A 30 -1.38 -0.98 -1.82
N VAL A 31 -0.12 -1.03 -2.22
CA VAL A 31 1.00 -0.84 -1.32
C VAL A 31 1.91 0.26 -1.85
N GLU A 32 2.29 1.19 -0.99
CA GLU A 32 3.30 2.19 -1.29
C GLU A 32 4.39 2.15 -0.24
N ILE A 33 5.59 2.53 -0.67
CA ILE A 33 6.76 2.61 0.21
C ILE A 33 7.25 4.04 0.19
N LYS A 34 7.32 4.66 1.37
CA LYS A 34 7.77 6.05 1.49
C LYS A 34 8.99 6.13 2.39
N ALA A 35 9.88 7.06 2.08
CA ALA A 35 11.11 7.22 2.84
C ALA A 35 10.97 8.18 4.01
N THR A 36 9.81 8.79 4.20
CA THR A 36 9.62 9.75 5.26
C THR A 36 9.24 9.07 6.57
N LYS A 37 9.82 9.54 7.68
CA LYS A 37 9.48 9.01 8.99
C LYS A 37 8.13 9.48 9.50
N ARG A 38 7.60 10.57 8.92
CA ARG A 38 6.32 11.14 9.36
C ARG A 38 5.45 11.39 8.14
N PRO A 39 4.83 10.33 7.63
CA PRO A 39 3.96 10.50 6.46
C PRO A 39 2.83 11.48 6.75
N GLY A 40 2.56 12.34 5.79
CA GLY A 40 1.50 13.32 5.89
C GLY A 40 0.50 13.15 4.76
N PRO A 41 -0.45 14.09 4.65
CA PRO A 41 -1.54 13.96 3.67
C PRO A 41 -1.07 13.72 2.24
N LYS A 42 0.05 14.32 1.83
CA LYS A 42 0.57 14.11 0.49
C LYS A 42 0.96 12.65 0.26
N ASP A 43 1.47 12.01 1.30
CA ASP A 43 1.97 10.65 1.18
C ASP A 43 0.85 9.64 1.07
N PHE A 44 -0.35 10.00 1.52
CA PHE A 44 -1.50 9.10 1.48
C PHE A 44 -2.35 9.27 0.24
N GLN A 45 -2.13 10.34 -0.51
CA GLN A 45 -3.05 10.75 -1.56
C GLN A 45 -3.26 9.68 -2.62
N ASN A 46 -2.17 9.09 -3.10
CA ASN A 46 -2.29 8.07 -4.15
C ASN A 46 -3.09 6.86 -3.67
N LEU A 47 -2.81 6.41 -2.45
CA LEU A 47 -3.52 5.27 -1.91
C LEU A 47 -4.99 5.60 -1.67
N LYS A 48 -5.28 6.79 -1.16
CA LYS A 48 -6.67 7.17 -0.90
C LYS A 48 -7.49 7.24 -2.17
N GLN A 49 -6.87 7.63 -3.27
CA GLN A 49 -7.58 7.82 -4.53
C GLN A 49 -7.60 6.58 -5.40
N PHE A 50 -6.90 5.55 -5.00
CA PHE A 50 -6.90 4.32 -5.78
C PHE A 50 -8.27 3.65 -5.70
N GLU A 51 -8.80 3.24 -6.85
CA GLU A 51 -10.06 2.52 -6.93
C GLU A 51 -9.88 1.30 -7.81
N ASP A 52 -10.53 0.23 -7.43
CA ASP A 52 -10.53 -0.99 -8.22
C ASP A 52 -11.74 -0.98 -9.13
N GLY A 53 -11.52 -1.17 -10.43
CA GLY A 53 -12.60 -1.13 -11.41
C GLY A 53 -13.64 -2.21 -11.20
N LEU A 54 -13.30 -3.29 -10.55
CA LEU A 54 -14.24 -4.37 -10.24
C LEU A 54 -14.88 -4.20 -8.87
N LYS A 55 -14.54 -3.12 -8.18
CA LYS A 55 -15.13 -2.76 -6.88
C LYS A 55 -14.93 -3.83 -5.82
N ARG A 56 -13.80 -4.52 -5.88
CA ARG A 56 -13.44 -5.48 -4.85
C ARG A 56 -12.96 -4.74 -3.61
N PRO A 57 -12.97 -5.38 -2.44
CA PRO A 57 -12.39 -4.77 -1.25
C PRO A 57 -10.93 -4.39 -1.48
N ILE A 58 -10.54 -3.25 -0.98
CA ILE A 58 -9.17 -2.76 -1.13
C ILE A 58 -8.55 -2.58 0.24
N LYS A 59 -7.36 -3.13 0.43
CA LYS A 59 -6.56 -2.88 1.62
C LYS A 59 -5.39 -2.00 1.20
N ARG A 60 -5.28 -0.86 1.87
CA ARG A 60 -4.28 0.14 1.55
C ARG A 60 -3.19 0.11 2.62
N ILE A 61 -1.95 -0.06 2.16
CA ILE A 61 -0.81 -0.22 3.07
C ILE A 61 0.29 0.74 2.66
N LEU A 62 0.87 1.41 3.65
CA LEU A 62 2.01 2.28 3.43
C LEU A 62 3.14 1.85 4.35
N PHE A 63 4.27 1.45 3.75
CA PHE A 63 5.47 1.15 4.50
C PHE A 63 6.30 2.41 4.66
N TYR A 64 6.85 2.63 5.84
CA TYR A 64 7.63 3.82 6.12
C TYR A 64 8.71 3.50 7.16
N PRO A 65 9.77 4.34 7.24
CA PRO A 65 10.87 4.07 8.17
C PRO A 65 10.56 4.61 9.57
N GLY A 66 9.43 4.22 10.11
CA GLY A 66 9.04 4.56 11.47
C GLY A 66 9.14 3.36 12.37
N GLU A 67 8.59 3.50 13.57
CA GLU A 67 8.68 2.43 14.55
C GLU A 67 7.32 1.91 15.00
N GLU A 68 6.26 2.59 14.67
CA GLU A 68 4.95 2.24 15.17
C GLU A 68 3.97 1.91 14.06
N TYR A 69 3.11 0.96 14.34
CA TYR A 69 1.99 0.68 13.46
C TYR A 69 0.89 1.71 13.72
N ASP A 70 0.21 2.12 12.67
CA ASP A 70 -0.86 3.09 12.80
C ASP A 70 -1.86 2.87 11.67
N THR A 71 -3.00 3.55 11.77
CA THR A 71 -3.99 3.55 10.71
C THR A 71 -4.48 4.98 10.54
N VAL A 72 -4.36 5.51 9.32
CA VAL A 72 -4.76 6.88 9.00
C VAL A 72 -5.65 6.82 7.76
N ASP A 73 -6.89 7.31 7.89
CA ASP A 73 -7.83 7.38 6.77
C ASP A 73 -7.98 6.03 6.05
N GLY A 74 -8.00 4.95 6.82
CA GLY A 74 -8.14 3.61 6.24
C GLY A 74 -6.87 3.03 5.66
N ILE A 75 -5.76 3.76 5.74
CA ILE A 75 -4.47 3.28 5.27
C ILE A 75 -3.69 2.76 6.45
N ARG A 76 -3.21 1.53 6.34
CA ARG A 76 -2.41 0.93 7.40
C ARG A 76 -0.95 1.31 7.21
N LEU A 77 -0.36 1.92 8.23
CA LEU A 77 1.05 2.27 8.24
C LEU A 77 1.83 1.16 8.91
N ILE A 78 2.83 0.64 8.21
CA ILE A 78 3.64 -0.46 8.70
C ILE A 78 5.11 -0.05 8.66
N PRO A 79 5.81 -0.13 9.80
CA PRO A 79 7.23 0.19 9.82
C PRO A 79 8.01 -0.76 8.90
N ILE A 80 8.89 -0.20 8.08
CA ILE A 80 9.71 -1.02 7.20
C ILE A 80 10.51 -2.04 8.00
N GLY A 81 10.97 -1.65 9.19
CA GLY A 81 11.73 -2.54 10.03
C GLY A 81 11.00 -3.83 10.40
N ALA A 82 9.67 -3.81 10.35
CA ALA A 82 8.90 -5.00 10.66
C ALA A 82 9.14 -6.10 9.63
N LEU A 83 9.58 -5.74 8.42
CA LEU A 83 9.87 -6.73 7.39
C LEU A 83 11.12 -7.54 7.69
N HIS A 84 11.94 -7.05 8.59
CA HIS A 84 13.19 -7.71 8.94
C HIS A 84 13.13 -8.43 10.27
N ARG A 85 12.00 -8.36 10.94
CA ARG A 85 11.82 -9.02 12.22
C ARG A 85 11.41 -10.47 12.01
N GLY A 86 11.60 -11.27 13.02
CA GLY A 86 11.22 -12.67 12.94
C GLY A 86 12.26 -13.55 12.32
N LYS A 87 13.42 -13.00 12.18
CA LYS A 87 14.54 -13.80 11.67
C LYS A 87 15.10 -14.66 12.74
#